data_0e3d103c613d5ccee06110b7d5854247
#
_entry.id   0e3d103c613d5ccee06110b7d5854247
#
_cell.length_a   1.000
_cell.length_b   1.000
_cell.length_c   1.000
_cell.angle_alpha   90.00
_cell.angle_beta   90.00
_cell.angle_gamma   90.00
#
_symmetry.space_group_name_H-M   'P 1'
#
loop_
_entity.id
_entity.type
_entity.pdbx_description
1 polymer ?
#
loop_
_entity_poly.entity_id
_entity_poly.type
_entity_poly.pdbx_seq_one_letter_code
_entity_poly.pdbx_strand_id
1 'polypeptide(L)'
;MTGQLRDSDKTQLEQWINQGPKNFTLLFRATSDGCSSQIFHQKCDYQGATITVAYNQQGSVFGGYTSASWAASVASHIRDDRAFLFQLKYSGSDTRRKFPVSKTAYSIYSHASFGPIFGQNDMYLFQQTIQNIGGVFSMDGTCAFGVCYTMTGVTSWNDIHNGDMKATDIEVYSVAAKPPEPNTNQKWRKVPEWNKKSVQELIQEALSIKPNPCLKIQDYRIVLIGPVGSGKSSFCNTINSVFRGRITQRAICGEETHSITTAYKPYSIKSNRESKLNIRLCDTRGLETDLGMDIMEFAYLLNGHIPEKYKFNAEQPIAIDDAVFITKPGLQDKIHCVVFVLDASNLHKLDSKIMDKIKSFRKAATRIEIPQAVLLTKIDIEEKALAQKYETVYSNSSIEKKVIQVSEMLGFPKNHVFPVKNYENEVMLDDGVNLLALLALRQILYFAEDYMENQSSDNEDFPVKDHDFEAGSESI
;
A
#
# COMPACT_ATOMS: atom_id res chain seq x y z
N MET A 1 -8.53 10.91 15.28
CA MET A 1 -9.86 10.86 15.92
C MET A 1 -10.90 10.75 14.83
N THR A 2 -11.85 9.86 14.95
CA THR A 2 -12.99 9.73 14.01
C THR A 2 -14.15 10.57 14.52
N GLY A 3 -14.75 11.42 13.66
CA GLY A 3 -15.96 12.20 14.00
C GLY A 3 -17.22 11.33 14.01
N GLN A 4 -18.34 11.93 14.46
CA GLN A 4 -19.64 11.24 14.57
C GLN A 4 -20.45 11.22 13.24
N LEU A 5 -20.02 12.00 12.23
CA LEU A 5 -20.70 12.10 10.94
C LEU A 5 -20.67 10.76 10.20
N ARG A 6 -21.83 10.13 10.01
CA ARG A 6 -21.95 8.81 9.33
C ARG A 6 -21.65 8.92 7.83
N ASP A 7 -21.27 7.83 7.20
CA ASP A 7 -21.01 7.80 5.76
C ASP A 7 -22.28 8.11 4.93
N SER A 8 -23.47 7.70 5.40
CA SER A 8 -24.75 8.11 4.78
C SER A 8 -25.02 9.62 4.86
N ASP A 9 -24.54 10.28 5.90
CA ASP A 9 -24.68 11.73 6.06
C ASP A 9 -23.65 12.46 5.18
N LYS A 10 -22.41 11.96 5.09
CA LYS A 10 -21.40 12.48 4.15
C LYS A 10 -21.86 12.38 2.71
N THR A 11 -22.44 11.25 2.30
CA THR A 11 -23.02 11.07 0.96
C THR A 11 -24.13 12.10 0.67
N GLN A 12 -24.99 12.36 1.64
CA GLN A 12 -26.05 13.37 1.49
C GLN A 12 -25.48 14.79 1.38
N LEU A 13 -24.46 15.12 2.16
CA LEU A 13 -23.79 16.41 2.11
C LEU A 13 -23.05 16.60 0.78
N GLU A 14 -22.39 15.56 0.25
CA GLU A 14 -21.78 15.58 -1.10
C GLU A 14 -22.81 15.92 -2.19
N GLN A 15 -24.00 15.28 -2.15
CA GLN A 15 -25.08 15.56 -3.09
C GLN A 15 -25.54 17.01 -2.99
N TRP A 16 -25.64 17.58 -1.79
CA TRP A 16 -26.06 18.96 -1.59
C TRP A 16 -25.01 19.98 -2.01
N ILE A 17 -23.71 19.67 -1.83
CA ILE A 17 -22.59 20.51 -2.30
C ILE A 17 -22.53 20.49 -3.84
N ASN A 18 -22.88 19.36 -4.46
CA ASN A 18 -22.98 19.17 -5.92
C ASN A 18 -21.73 19.61 -6.70
N GLN A 19 -20.55 19.20 -6.22
CA GLN A 19 -19.23 19.50 -6.83
C GLN A 19 -18.35 18.25 -6.91
N GLY A 20 -18.93 17.09 -7.18
CA GLY A 20 -18.27 15.79 -7.19
C GLY A 20 -17.89 15.27 -5.79
N PRO A 21 -17.23 14.12 -5.73
CA PRO A 21 -16.87 13.46 -4.48
C PRO A 21 -16.01 14.32 -3.57
N LYS A 22 -16.24 14.25 -2.25
CA LYS A 22 -15.56 15.04 -1.23
C LYS A 22 -14.92 14.16 -0.16
N ASN A 23 -13.78 14.63 0.35
CA ASN A 23 -13.20 14.16 1.59
C ASN A 23 -13.61 15.09 2.72
N PHE A 24 -14.08 14.51 3.85
CA PHE A 24 -14.42 15.22 5.06
C PHE A 24 -13.37 14.89 6.14
N THR A 25 -12.55 15.87 6.49
CA THR A 25 -11.49 15.70 7.51
C THR A 25 -11.86 16.50 8.75
N LEU A 26 -11.95 15.85 9.91
CA LEU A 26 -12.31 16.51 11.17
C LEU A 26 -11.20 17.50 11.55
N LEU A 27 -11.57 18.78 11.70
CA LEU A 27 -10.69 19.87 12.14
C LEU A 27 -10.86 20.17 13.62
N PHE A 28 -12.10 20.27 14.08
CA PHE A 28 -12.46 20.71 15.42
C PHE A 28 -13.59 19.82 15.97
N ARG A 29 -13.51 19.52 17.27
CA ARG A 29 -14.52 18.79 18.00
C ARG A 29 -14.63 19.31 19.44
N ALA A 30 -15.78 19.87 19.81
CA ALA A 30 -15.96 20.53 21.08
C ALA A 30 -15.68 19.63 22.30
N THR A 31 -16.05 18.35 22.25
CA THR A 31 -15.84 17.40 23.34
C THR A 31 -14.38 17.03 23.59
N SER A 32 -13.52 17.06 22.56
CA SER A 32 -12.08 16.72 22.68
C SER A 32 -11.18 17.92 22.77
N ASP A 33 -11.52 19.01 22.09
CA ASP A 33 -10.68 20.20 21.95
C ASP A 33 -11.04 21.30 22.95
N GLY A 34 -12.26 21.26 23.48
CA GLY A 34 -12.89 22.35 24.23
C GLY A 34 -13.71 23.27 23.32
N CYS A 35 -14.87 23.73 23.79
CA CYS A 35 -15.77 24.60 23.03
C CYS A 35 -15.38 26.06 23.21
N SER A 36 -14.39 26.53 22.44
CA SER A 36 -13.86 27.90 22.49
C SER A 36 -13.71 28.50 21.10
N SER A 37 -14.10 29.78 20.94
CA SER A 37 -13.90 30.51 19.70
C SER A 37 -12.43 30.60 19.30
N GLN A 38 -11.52 30.73 20.27
CA GLN A 38 -10.08 30.74 20.03
C GLN A 38 -9.59 29.44 19.42
N ILE A 39 -10.01 28.30 20.00
CA ILE A 39 -9.63 26.96 19.52
C ILE A 39 -10.26 26.69 18.15
N PHE A 40 -11.54 27.08 17.96
CA PHE A 40 -12.23 26.99 16.68
C PHE A 40 -11.42 27.71 15.58
N HIS A 41 -11.07 28.96 15.80
CA HIS A 41 -10.32 29.75 14.82
C HIS A 41 -8.90 29.20 14.60
N GLN A 42 -8.22 28.76 15.66
CA GLN A 42 -6.89 28.14 15.52
C GLN A 42 -6.91 26.91 14.59
N LYS A 43 -8.00 26.16 14.59
CA LYS A 43 -8.13 24.91 13.82
C LYS A 43 -8.82 25.08 12.47
N CYS A 44 -9.74 26.03 12.35
CA CYS A 44 -10.65 26.12 11.22
C CYS A 44 -10.36 27.31 10.29
N ASP A 45 -9.59 28.33 10.71
CA ASP A 45 -9.27 29.47 9.86
C ASP A 45 -8.40 29.04 8.67
N TYR A 46 -8.69 29.63 7.51
CA TYR A 46 -7.98 29.40 6.25
C TYR A 46 -7.98 27.95 5.75
N GLN A 47 -8.90 27.11 6.24
CA GLN A 47 -9.01 25.71 5.81
C GLN A 47 -9.87 25.52 4.54
N GLY A 48 -10.31 26.60 3.90
CA GLY A 48 -11.21 26.54 2.74
C GLY A 48 -12.63 26.18 3.14
N ALA A 49 -13.30 25.38 2.30
CA ALA A 49 -14.67 24.96 2.55
C ALA A 49 -14.78 24.09 3.81
N THR A 50 -15.82 24.36 4.62
CA THR A 50 -16.08 23.60 5.85
C THR A 50 -17.56 23.23 6.04
N ILE A 51 -17.78 22.15 6.78
CA ILE A 51 -19.08 21.79 7.35
C ILE A 51 -19.01 21.87 8.87
N THR A 52 -19.93 22.59 9.47
CA THR A 52 -20.16 22.61 10.90
C THR A 52 -21.39 21.77 11.22
N VAL A 53 -21.28 20.87 12.20
CA VAL A 53 -22.36 19.96 12.63
C VAL A 53 -22.56 20.08 14.12
N ALA A 54 -23.80 20.33 14.52
CA ALA A 54 -24.22 20.29 15.93
C ALA A 54 -25.09 19.05 16.20
N TYR A 55 -24.79 18.36 17.29
CA TYR A 55 -25.53 17.21 17.80
C TYR A 55 -26.16 17.62 19.13
N ASN A 56 -27.47 17.51 19.28
CA ASN A 56 -28.12 17.90 20.54
C ASN A 56 -28.61 16.70 21.37
N GLN A 57 -29.04 16.94 22.63
CA GLN A 57 -29.51 15.90 23.52
C GLN A 57 -30.76 15.16 23.05
N GLN A 58 -31.60 15.83 22.25
CA GLN A 58 -32.83 15.25 21.70
C GLN A 58 -32.58 14.41 20.43
N GLY A 59 -31.30 14.24 20.04
CA GLY A 59 -30.92 13.45 18.86
C GLY A 59 -31.14 14.16 17.54
N SER A 60 -31.34 15.47 17.54
CA SER A 60 -31.33 16.26 16.31
C SER A 60 -29.90 16.53 15.86
N VAL A 61 -29.66 16.50 14.54
CA VAL A 61 -28.37 16.76 13.91
C VAL A 61 -28.59 17.79 12.82
N PHE A 62 -27.94 18.93 12.96
CA PHE A 62 -28.10 20.08 12.07
C PHE A 62 -26.79 20.86 11.95
N GLY A 63 -26.71 21.75 10.99
CA GLY A 63 -25.49 22.51 10.78
C GLY A 63 -25.50 23.41 9.55
N GLY A 64 -24.30 23.80 9.13
CA GLY A 64 -24.12 24.64 7.96
C GLY A 64 -22.86 24.29 7.16
N TYR A 65 -22.93 24.51 5.87
CA TYR A 65 -21.84 24.44 4.92
C TYR A 65 -21.46 25.83 4.44
N THR A 66 -20.18 26.11 4.36
CA THR A 66 -19.64 27.26 3.63
C THR A 66 -18.49 26.83 2.73
N SER A 67 -18.42 27.42 1.55
CA SER A 67 -17.27 27.26 0.65
C SER A 67 -16.19 28.33 0.90
N ALA A 68 -16.50 29.36 1.67
CA ALA A 68 -15.57 30.38 2.09
C ALA A 68 -14.79 29.93 3.34
N SER A 69 -13.56 30.41 3.48
CA SER A 69 -12.77 30.15 4.69
C SER A 69 -13.23 31.02 5.86
N TRP A 70 -13.23 30.46 7.04
CA TRP A 70 -13.24 31.24 8.29
C TRP A 70 -11.94 32.04 8.40
N ALA A 71 -12.02 33.23 9.00
CA ALA A 71 -10.86 34.09 9.26
C ALA A 71 -11.16 35.06 10.41
N ALA A 72 -10.64 34.79 11.59
CA ALA A 72 -10.86 35.60 12.81
C ALA A 72 -10.57 37.09 12.62
N SER A 73 -9.58 37.41 11.78
CA SER A 73 -9.11 38.77 11.53
C SER A 73 -10.03 39.63 10.68
N VAL A 74 -10.98 39.01 9.96
CA VAL A 74 -11.88 39.72 9.01
C VAL A 74 -12.91 40.54 9.75
N ALA A 75 -13.42 40.08 10.89
CA ALA A 75 -14.44 40.74 11.73
C ALA A 75 -15.64 41.30 10.94
N SER A 76 -16.11 40.56 9.93
CA SER A 76 -17.19 40.97 9.05
C SER A 76 -17.94 39.79 8.41
N HIS A 77 -19.00 40.07 7.69
CA HIS A 77 -19.67 39.10 6.85
C HIS A 77 -18.83 38.74 5.64
N ILE A 78 -18.84 37.46 5.29
CA ILE A 78 -18.16 36.90 4.13
C ILE A 78 -19.23 36.38 3.16
N ARG A 79 -19.08 36.79 1.88
CA ARG A 79 -19.97 36.35 0.80
C ARG A 79 -19.68 34.91 0.41
N ASP A 80 -20.72 34.11 0.27
CA ASP A 80 -20.66 32.75 -0.27
C ASP A 80 -21.97 32.37 -0.94
N ASP A 81 -21.97 32.24 -2.26
CA ASP A 81 -23.14 31.90 -3.06
C ASP A 81 -23.54 30.41 -2.93
N ARG A 82 -22.69 29.58 -2.31
CA ARG A 82 -22.88 28.14 -2.19
C ARG A 82 -23.20 27.70 -0.76
N ALA A 83 -23.20 28.62 0.18
CA ALA A 83 -23.51 28.30 1.57
C ALA A 83 -24.94 27.75 1.72
N PHE A 84 -25.13 26.86 2.64
CA PHE A 84 -26.44 26.36 3.04
C PHE A 84 -26.46 25.91 4.49
N LEU A 85 -27.60 26.01 5.14
CA LEU A 85 -27.89 25.30 6.38
C LEU A 85 -28.53 23.96 6.06
N PHE A 86 -28.48 23.06 7.02
CA PHE A 86 -29.06 21.73 6.84
C PHE A 86 -29.56 21.11 8.14
N GLN A 87 -30.46 20.15 7.97
CA GLN A 87 -30.90 19.22 9.01
C GLN A 87 -30.73 17.81 8.50
N LEU A 88 -29.98 16.98 9.22
CA LEU A 88 -29.80 15.57 8.88
C LEU A 88 -30.77 14.70 9.67
N LYS A 89 -31.00 15.05 10.95
CA LYS A 89 -31.92 14.34 11.84
C LYS A 89 -32.79 15.31 12.64
N TYR A 90 -34.00 14.86 12.94
CA TYR A 90 -34.89 15.47 13.91
C TYR A 90 -35.31 14.43 14.95
N SER A 91 -35.04 14.70 16.22
CA SER A 91 -35.37 13.78 17.34
C SER A 91 -34.94 12.33 17.06
N GLY A 92 -33.70 12.12 16.56
CA GLY A 92 -33.14 10.81 16.25
C GLY A 92 -33.54 10.23 14.87
N SER A 93 -34.58 10.75 14.22
CA SER A 93 -35.07 10.28 12.92
C SER A 93 -34.42 11.02 11.77
N ASP A 94 -34.04 10.31 10.71
CA ASP A 94 -33.47 10.92 9.49
C ASP A 94 -34.51 11.83 8.80
N THR A 95 -34.17 13.09 8.60
CA THR A 95 -35.11 14.09 8.04
C THR A 95 -34.59 14.69 6.73
N ARG A 96 -33.29 14.97 6.63
CA ARG A 96 -32.54 15.41 5.44
C ARG A 96 -33.15 16.59 4.69
N ARG A 97 -32.99 17.80 5.24
CA ARG A 97 -33.41 19.06 4.66
C ARG A 97 -32.21 19.96 4.37
N LYS A 98 -32.24 20.68 3.24
CA LYS A 98 -31.24 21.69 2.87
C LYS A 98 -31.91 23.05 2.77
N PHE A 99 -31.27 24.09 3.31
CA PHE A 99 -31.73 25.46 3.36
C PHE A 99 -30.68 26.35 2.68
N PRO A 100 -30.83 26.66 1.39
CA PRO A 100 -29.86 27.44 0.65
C PRO A 100 -29.81 28.91 1.12
N VAL A 101 -28.65 29.53 0.98
CA VAL A 101 -28.48 30.96 1.24
C VAL A 101 -29.33 31.78 0.24
N SER A 102 -29.98 32.79 0.75
CA SER A 102 -30.80 33.76 -0.05
C SER A 102 -30.14 35.13 -0.12
N LYS A 103 -29.42 35.55 0.94
CA LYS A 103 -28.65 36.80 0.97
C LYS A 103 -27.16 36.51 1.00
N THR A 104 -26.59 36.24 -0.17
CA THR A 104 -25.23 35.74 -0.32
C THR A 104 -24.15 36.66 0.22
N ALA A 105 -24.36 37.96 0.32
CA ALA A 105 -23.43 38.90 0.93
C ALA A 105 -23.25 38.70 2.45
N TYR A 106 -24.18 37.98 3.08
CA TYR A 106 -24.24 37.75 4.51
C TYR A 106 -24.22 36.23 4.84
N SER A 107 -23.53 35.45 4.05
CA SER A 107 -23.59 33.99 4.16
C SER A 107 -23.03 33.49 5.46
N ILE A 108 -21.87 33.98 5.88
CA ILE A 108 -21.25 33.68 7.17
C ILE A 108 -20.72 34.97 7.80
N TYR A 109 -20.57 34.96 9.13
CA TYR A 109 -19.89 36.03 9.86
C TYR A 109 -18.70 35.45 10.61
N SER A 110 -17.51 36.04 10.43
CA SER A 110 -16.27 35.58 11.06
C SER A 110 -15.68 36.66 11.92
N HIS A 111 -15.43 36.33 13.18
CA HIS A 111 -14.85 37.24 14.18
C HIS A 111 -14.23 36.46 15.33
N ALA A 112 -13.10 36.88 15.84
CA ALA A 112 -12.29 36.17 16.83
C ALA A 112 -13.04 35.72 18.11
N SER A 113 -14.08 36.44 18.49
CA SER A 113 -14.84 36.16 19.72
C SER A 113 -15.98 35.15 19.53
N PHE A 114 -16.25 34.72 18.29
CA PHE A 114 -17.37 33.84 17.97
C PHE A 114 -16.94 32.53 17.37
N GLY A 115 -17.66 31.46 17.64
CA GLY A 115 -17.62 30.24 16.85
C GLY A 115 -18.29 30.41 15.49
N PRO A 116 -18.71 29.31 14.85
CA PRO A 116 -19.30 29.39 13.50
C PRO A 116 -20.64 30.13 13.53
N ILE A 117 -20.76 31.21 12.74
CA ILE A 117 -21.99 31.95 12.52
C ILE A 117 -22.37 31.92 11.04
N PHE A 118 -23.59 31.51 10.77
CA PHE A 118 -24.20 31.55 9.44
C PHE A 118 -25.29 32.61 9.38
N GLY A 119 -25.29 33.40 8.29
CA GLY A 119 -26.25 34.47 8.12
C GLY A 119 -26.02 35.66 9.06
N GLN A 120 -27.07 36.44 9.27
CA GLN A 120 -27.17 37.44 10.31
C GLN A 120 -27.76 36.79 11.58
N ASN A 121 -27.01 35.82 12.15
CA ASN A 121 -27.42 34.95 13.24
C ASN A 121 -28.51 33.93 12.87
N ASP A 122 -28.66 33.56 11.58
CA ASP A 122 -29.58 32.47 11.21
C ASP A 122 -29.18 31.16 11.90
N MET A 123 -27.87 30.87 12.05
CA MET A 123 -27.37 29.85 12.95
C MET A 123 -26.11 30.38 13.65
N TYR A 124 -26.16 30.42 14.95
CA TYR A 124 -25.06 30.85 15.81
C TYR A 124 -24.90 29.84 16.94
N LEU A 125 -23.71 29.21 17.06
CA LEU A 125 -23.53 28.11 18.00
C LEU A 125 -22.96 28.56 19.34
N PHE A 126 -21.88 29.36 19.35
CA PHE A 126 -21.27 29.79 20.61
C PHE A 126 -20.43 31.06 20.47
N GLN A 127 -20.25 31.76 21.60
CA GLN A 127 -19.40 32.92 21.78
C GLN A 127 -18.35 32.62 22.85
N GLN A 128 -17.12 33.12 22.69
CA GLN A 128 -16.01 32.93 23.62
C GLN A 128 -15.79 31.44 23.99
N THR A 129 -16.00 31.06 25.25
CA THR A 129 -15.81 29.69 25.72
C THR A 129 -17.05 29.19 26.45
N ILE A 130 -17.58 28.05 25.98
CA ILE A 130 -18.67 27.35 26.64
C ILE A 130 -18.10 26.15 27.40
N GLN A 131 -18.46 26.04 28.69
CA GLN A 131 -18.09 24.90 29.53
C GLN A 131 -18.97 23.69 29.23
N ASN A 132 -18.35 22.51 29.24
CA ASN A 132 -19.09 21.25 29.26
C ASN A 132 -19.63 21.03 30.66
N ILE A 133 -20.95 21.03 30.84
CA ILE A 133 -21.59 20.78 32.12
C ILE A 133 -22.51 19.54 31.97
N GLY A 134 -22.15 18.45 32.66
CA GLY A 134 -22.93 17.22 32.59
C GLY A 134 -22.99 16.55 31.20
N GLY A 135 -21.95 16.71 30.38
CA GLY A 135 -21.85 16.10 29.04
C GLY A 135 -22.48 16.94 27.95
N VAL A 136 -22.84 18.21 28.23
CA VAL A 136 -23.42 19.10 27.22
C VAL A 136 -22.82 20.49 27.25
N PHE A 137 -22.91 21.15 26.11
CA PHE A 137 -22.58 22.55 25.88
C PHE A 137 -23.89 23.34 25.70
N SER A 138 -24.19 24.29 26.59
CA SER A 138 -25.33 25.19 26.40
C SER A 138 -24.98 26.22 25.33
N MET A 139 -25.54 26.08 24.14
CA MET A 139 -25.27 27.02 23.03
C MET A 139 -25.85 28.40 23.36
N ASP A 140 -24.99 29.43 23.30
CA ASP A 140 -25.37 30.81 23.65
C ASP A 140 -26.19 31.52 22.56
N GLY A 141 -26.38 30.88 21.41
CA GLY A 141 -26.84 31.51 20.21
C GLY A 141 -28.31 31.81 20.20
N THR A 142 -28.64 33.05 19.95
CA THR A 142 -29.98 33.43 19.44
C THR A 142 -29.99 33.18 17.93
N CYS A 143 -30.78 32.21 17.49
CA CYS A 143 -30.95 31.96 16.07
C CYS A 143 -32.05 32.86 15.49
N ALA A 144 -31.66 33.78 14.62
CA ALA A 144 -32.61 34.44 13.75
C ALA A 144 -33.11 33.40 12.72
N PHE A 145 -34.40 33.35 12.43
CA PHE A 145 -34.98 32.36 11.55
C PHE A 145 -35.26 32.91 10.15
N GLY A 146 -34.57 32.38 9.14
CA GLY A 146 -34.87 32.69 7.75
C GLY A 146 -34.52 34.10 7.30
N VAL A 147 -33.51 34.75 7.92
CA VAL A 147 -33.09 36.11 7.55
C VAL A 147 -32.22 36.07 6.30
N CYS A 148 -31.24 35.17 6.24
CA CYS A 148 -30.30 35.02 5.14
C CYS A 148 -30.36 33.67 4.43
N TYR A 149 -31.15 32.75 4.96
CA TYR A 149 -31.33 31.40 4.42
C TYR A 149 -32.82 31.11 4.15
N THR A 150 -33.10 30.38 3.07
CA THR A 150 -34.49 30.01 2.71
C THR A 150 -34.87 28.74 3.47
N MET A 151 -35.71 28.89 4.50
CA MET A 151 -36.09 27.83 5.43
C MET A 151 -37.34 27.07 4.96
N THR A 152 -37.27 26.42 3.80
CA THR A 152 -38.42 25.73 3.21
C THR A 152 -38.83 24.51 4.01
N GLY A 153 -40.13 24.38 4.32
CA GLY A 153 -40.72 23.22 5.00
C GLY A 153 -40.51 23.16 6.50
N VAL A 154 -40.06 24.28 7.11
CA VAL A 154 -39.98 24.52 8.54
C VAL A 154 -40.49 25.92 8.86
N THR A 155 -41.02 26.10 10.07
CA THR A 155 -41.64 27.36 10.49
C THR A 155 -40.87 28.09 11.58
N SER A 156 -40.01 27.34 12.27
CA SER A 156 -39.17 27.87 13.35
C SER A 156 -37.94 26.98 13.56
N TRP A 157 -36.99 27.44 14.34
CA TRP A 157 -35.83 26.61 14.77
C TRP A 157 -36.26 25.39 15.60
N ASN A 158 -37.41 25.40 16.25
CA ASN A 158 -37.91 24.22 16.94
C ASN A 158 -38.15 23.04 16.00
N ASP A 159 -38.47 23.28 14.74
CA ASP A 159 -38.62 22.25 13.72
C ASP A 159 -37.26 21.65 13.29
N ILE A 160 -36.13 22.23 13.75
CA ILE A 160 -34.77 21.80 13.44
C ILE A 160 -34.12 21.15 14.66
N HIS A 161 -34.11 21.78 15.81
CA HIS A 161 -33.42 21.31 17.00
C HIS A 161 -34.35 20.81 18.12
N ASN A 162 -35.67 20.70 17.86
CA ASN A 162 -36.69 20.26 18.82
C ASN A 162 -36.69 21.06 20.13
N GLY A 163 -36.52 22.37 20.05
CA GLY A 163 -36.50 23.26 21.22
C GLY A 163 -35.28 23.15 22.12
N ASP A 164 -34.29 22.34 21.74
CA ASP A 164 -33.14 22.04 22.59
C ASP A 164 -31.83 22.64 22.01
N MET A 165 -31.32 23.65 22.73
CA MET A 165 -30.05 24.34 22.43
C MET A 165 -28.86 23.76 23.20
N LYS A 166 -28.98 22.55 23.77
CA LYS A 166 -27.88 21.84 24.45
C LYS A 166 -27.20 20.87 23.48
N ALA A 167 -26.04 21.24 23.00
CA ALA A 167 -25.24 20.35 22.15
C ALA A 167 -24.50 19.28 22.97
N THR A 168 -24.60 18.05 22.58
CA THR A 168 -23.74 16.97 23.09
C THR A 168 -22.36 17.01 22.44
N ASP A 169 -22.28 17.55 21.20
CA ASP A 169 -21.01 17.81 20.51
C ASP A 169 -21.20 18.83 19.38
N ILE A 170 -20.11 19.49 19.01
CA ILE A 170 -20.03 20.35 17.83
C ILE A 170 -18.76 19.94 17.08
N GLU A 171 -18.91 19.59 15.81
CA GLU A 171 -17.81 19.17 14.95
C GLU A 171 -17.69 20.09 13.75
N VAL A 172 -16.45 20.37 13.33
CA VAL A 172 -16.17 21.08 12.07
C VAL A 172 -15.24 20.24 11.22
N TYR A 173 -15.63 20.03 9.96
CA TYR A 173 -14.86 19.27 8.98
C TYR A 173 -14.41 20.17 7.85
N SER A 174 -13.16 20.03 7.41
CA SER A 174 -12.78 20.56 6.09
C SER A 174 -13.40 19.70 4.99
N VAL A 175 -13.75 20.37 3.88
CA VAL A 175 -14.36 19.74 2.70
C VAL A 175 -13.44 19.97 1.51
N ALA A 176 -12.64 18.97 1.18
CA ALA A 176 -11.77 18.99 0.01
C ALA A 176 -12.36 18.16 -1.13
N ALA A 177 -12.02 18.47 -2.37
CA ALA A 177 -12.32 17.58 -3.48
C ALA A 177 -11.63 16.22 -3.21
N LYS A 178 -12.39 15.13 -3.28
CA LYS A 178 -11.78 13.80 -3.34
C LYS A 178 -11.06 13.76 -4.69
N PRO A 179 -9.74 13.43 -4.70
CA PRO A 179 -9.07 13.25 -5.98
C PRO A 179 -9.93 12.32 -6.84
N PRO A 180 -10.07 12.58 -8.15
CA PRO A 180 -10.80 11.67 -9.02
C PRO A 180 -10.26 10.26 -8.76
N GLU A 181 -11.17 9.32 -8.51
CA GLU A 181 -10.75 7.93 -8.46
C GLU A 181 -10.05 7.66 -9.78
N PRO A 182 -8.84 7.15 -9.76
CA PRO A 182 -8.10 6.92 -10.99
C PRO A 182 -9.03 6.09 -11.88
N ASN A 183 -9.16 6.53 -13.11
CA ASN A 183 -10.09 5.98 -14.10
C ASN A 183 -9.93 4.44 -14.05
N THR A 184 -10.87 3.72 -13.47
CA THR A 184 -10.78 2.28 -13.17
C THR A 184 -10.55 1.43 -14.41
N ASN A 185 -10.62 2.05 -15.60
CA ASN A 185 -10.30 1.45 -16.88
C ASN A 185 -8.86 1.74 -17.35
N GLN A 186 -8.11 2.67 -16.73
CA GLN A 186 -6.74 2.94 -17.17
C GLN A 186 -5.76 2.11 -16.35
N LYS A 187 -5.24 1.06 -16.99
CA LYS A 187 -4.19 0.21 -16.38
C LYS A 187 -2.90 1.02 -16.25
N TRP A 188 -2.36 1.12 -15.02
CA TRP A 188 -1.07 1.75 -14.75
C TRP A 188 0.13 0.91 -15.24
N ARG A 189 -0.12 -0.35 -15.64
CA ARG A 189 0.85 -1.25 -16.30
C ARG A 189 0.17 -2.00 -17.43
N LYS A 190 0.82 -2.06 -18.59
CA LYS A 190 0.36 -2.90 -19.71
C LYS A 190 0.59 -4.37 -19.37
N VAL A 191 -0.45 -5.16 -19.52
CA VAL A 191 -0.44 -6.61 -19.27
C VAL A 191 -1.27 -7.31 -20.34
N PRO A 192 -1.04 -8.59 -20.62
CA PRO A 192 -1.90 -9.40 -21.50
C PRO A 192 -3.35 -9.41 -21.05
N GLU A 193 -4.23 -9.94 -21.88
CA GLU A 193 -5.61 -10.21 -21.50
C GLU A 193 -5.68 -11.27 -20.40
N TRP A 194 -6.62 -11.10 -19.49
CA TRP A 194 -6.84 -12.00 -18.36
C TRP A 194 -7.68 -13.22 -18.79
N ASN A 195 -7.01 -14.18 -19.44
CA ASN A 195 -7.68 -15.39 -19.95
C ASN A 195 -6.70 -16.58 -19.93
N LYS A 196 -7.25 -17.77 -20.08
CA LYS A 196 -6.49 -19.02 -20.08
C LYS A 196 -5.46 -19.11 -21.21
N LYS A 197 -5.72 -18.46 -22.35
CA LYS A 197 -4.78 -18.41 -23.49
C LYS A 197 -3.51 -17.70 -23.11
N SER A 198 -3.62 -16.51 -22.50
CA SER A 198 -2.46 -15.73 -22.02
C SER A 198 -1.66 -16.47 -20.94
N VAL A 199 -2.34 -17.23 -20.05
CA VAL A 199 -1.66 -18.09 -19.07
C VAL A 199 -0.83 -19.16 -19.78
N GLN A 200 -1.40 -19.81 -20.82
CA GLN A 200 -0.68 -20.83 -21.58
C GLN A 200 0.50 -20.26 -22.38
N GLU A 201 0.31 -19.10 -22.99
CA GLU A 201 1.39 -18.39 -23.72
C GLU A 201 2.55 -18.08 -22.80
N LEU A 202 2.29 -17.52 -21.60
CA LEU A 202 3.33 -17.23 -20.62
C LEU A 202 4.03 -18.50 -20.08
N ILE A 203 3.30 -19.61 -19.92
CA ILE A 203 3.91 -20.90 -19.58
C ILE A 203 4.87 -21.37 -20.67
N GLN A 204 4.46 -21.30 -21.96
CA GLN A 204 5.33 -21.69 -23.07
C GLN A 204 6.53 -20.79 -23.21
N GLU A 205 6.35 -19.48 -23.06
CA GLU A 205 7.40 -18.48 -23.07
C GLU A 205 8.44 -18.79 -21.98
N ALA A 206 8.02 -19.01 -20.73
CA ALA A 206 8.91 -19.38 -19.62
C ALA A 206 9.65 -20.71 -19.87
N LEU A 207 9.03 -21.69 -20.51
CA LEU A 207 9.65 -22.98 -20.87
C LEU A 207 10.65 -22.83 -22.04
N SER A 208 10.52 -21.82 -22.88
CA SER A 208 11.44 -21.55 -24.00
C SER A 208 12.74 -20.89 -23.56
N ILE A 209 12.73 -20.16 -22.42
CA ILE A 209 13.93 -19.51 -21.89
C ILE A 209 14.89 -20.57 -21.33
N LYS A 210 16.07 -20.67 -21.93
CA LYS A 210 17.09 -21.66 -21.58
C LYS A 210 18.44 -21.00 -21.48
N PRO A 211 19.26 -21.41 -20.50
CA PRO A 211 20.65 -20.94 -20.46
C PRO A 211 21.41 -21.26 -21.74
N ASN A 212 22.27 -20.32 -22.16
CA ASN A 212 23.16 -20.55 -23.28
C ASN A 212 24.05 -21.79 -23.01
N PRO A 213 24.10 -22.79 -23.90
CA PRO A 213 24.91 -24.00 -23.73
C PRO A 213 26.40 -23.71 -23.48
N CYS A 214 26.94 -22.63 -24.03
CA CYS A 214 28.34 -22.23 -23.82
C CYS A 214 28.68 -21.94 -22.36
N LEU A 215 27.69 -21.52 -21.54
CA LEU A 215 27.87 -21.21 -20.13
C LEU A 215 27.98 -22.45 -19.24
N LYS A 216 27.67 -23.64 -19.78
CA LYS A 216 27.70 -24.92 -19.05
C LYS A 216 26.83 -24.94 -17.77
N ILE A 217 25.78 -24.12 -17.72
CA ILE A 217 24.78 -24.15 -16.64
C ILE A 217 23.47 -24.80 -17.14
N GLN A 218 22.78 -25.49 -16.25
CA GLN A 218 21.50 -26.15 -16.58
C GLN A 218 20.28 -25.33 -16.20
N ASP A 219 20.39 -24.56 -15.14
CA ASP A 219 19.28 -23.83 -14.53
C ASP A 219 19.75 -22.45 -14.06
N TYR A 220 18.93 -21.44 -14.26
CA TYR A 220 19.09 -20.15 -13.57
C TYR A 220 18.77 -20.29 -12.09
N ARG A 221 19.60 -19.77 -11.21
CA ARG A 221 19.38 -19.75 -9.75
C ARG A 221 18.83 -18.40 -9.33
N ILE A 222 17.61 -18.41 -8.82
CA ILE A 222 16.88 -17.22 -8.36
C ILE A 222 16.70 -17.32 -6.85
N VAL A 223 17.32 -16.44 -6.09
CA VAL A 223 17.20 -16.46 -4.62
C VAL A 223 16.05 -15.58 -4.15
N LEU A 224 15.24 -16.11 -3.24
CA LEU A 224 14.14 -15.39 -2.60
C LEU A 224 14.55 -14.92 -1.20
N ILE A 225 14.55 -13.62 -0.97
CA ILE A 225 14.96 -12.96 0.27
C ILE A 225 13.82 -12.10 0.82
N GLY A 226 13.56 -12.16 2.09
CA GLY A 226 12.51 -11.31 2.70
C GLY A 226 12.16 -11.74 4.12
N PRO A 227 11.36 -10.97 4.85
CA PRO A 227 10.96 -11.25 6.22
C PRO A 227 10.29 -12.62 6.39
N VAL A 228 10.22 -13.09 7.63
CA VAL A 228 9.39 -14.25 7.99
C VAL A 228 7.94 -13.96 7.57
N GLY A 229 7.26 -14.97 7.03
CA GLY A 229 5.86 -14.84 6.61
C GLY A 229 5.60 -13.98 5.36
N SER A 230 6.65 -13.46 4.68
CA SER A 230 6.48 -12.64 3.47
C SER A 230 6.01 -13.42 2.21
N GLY A 231 5.91 -14.74 2.26
CA GLY A 231 5.39 -15.56 1.16
C GLY A 231 6.45 -16.14 0.21
N LYS A 232 7.73 -16.23 0.59
CA LYS A 232 8.81 -16.84 -0.22
C LYS A 232 8.52 -18.29 -0.62
N SER A 233 8.31 -19.15 0.35
CA SER A 233 7.98 -20.57 0.15
C SER A 233 6.64 -20.74 -0.57
N SER A 234 5.67 -19.87 -0.27
CA SER A 234 4.36 -19.86 -0.94
C SER A 234 4.48 -19.51 -2.42
N PHE A 235 5.39 -18.60 -2.80
CA PHE A 235 5.67 -18.30 -4.20
C PHE A 235 6.28 -19.50 -4.93
N CYS A 236 7.21 -20.22 -4.31
CA CYS A 236 7.74 -21.49 -4.87
C CYS A 236 6.63 -22.50 -5.12
N ASN A 237 5.69 -22.66 -4.18
CA ASN A 237 4.54 -23.53 -4.32
C ASN A 237 3.57 -23.06 -5.40
N THR A 238 3.32 -21.75 -5.50
CA THR A 238 2.46 -21.14 -6.53
C THR A 238 3.01 -21.44 -7.91
N ILE A 239 4.28 -21.14 -8.17
CA ILE A 239 4.92 -21.42 -9.47
C ILE A 239 4.89 -22.94 -9.77
N ASN A 240 5.22 -23.78 -8.80
CA ASN A 240 5.17 -25.22 -9.01
C ASN A 240 3.74 -25.71 -9.30
N SER A 241 2.70 -25.12 -8.68
CA SER A 241 1.29 -25.44 -8.93
C SER A 241 0.87 -25.06 -10.35
N VAL A 242 1.24 -23.86 -10.83
CA VAL A 242 0.96 -23.37 -12.18
C VAL A 242 1.52 -24.35 -13.22
N PHE A 243 2.80 -24.72 -13.13
CA PHE A 243 3.45 -25.61 -14.10
C PHE A 243 2.97 -27.07 -13.98
N ARG A 244 2.51 -27.50 -12.81
CA ARG A 244 1.90 -28.82 -12.58
C ARG A 244 0.43 -28.90 -13.01
N GLY A 245 -0.22 -27.79 -13.25
CA GLY A 245 -1.66 -27.75 -13.57
C GLY A 245 -2.56 -28.17 -12.41
N ARG A 246 -2.07 -28.17 -11.17
CA ARG A 246 -2.80 -28.51 -9.94
C ARG A 246 -2.13 -27.90 -8.72
N ILE A 247 -2.88 -27.65 -7.65
CA ILE A 247 -2.31 -27.17 -6.38
C ILE A 247 -1.31 -28.18 -5.85
N THR A 248 -0.13 -27.67 -5.44
CA THR A 248 0.97 -28.47 -4.87
C THR A 248 1.63 -27.72 -3.72
N GLN A 249 2.09 -28.46 -2.72
CA GLN A 249 2.85 -27.94 -1.57
C GLN A 249 4.18 -28.71 -1.45
N ARG A 250 5.25 -28.19 -2.02
CA ARG A 250 6.61 -28.77 -1.94
C ARG A 250 7.49 -28.06 -0.91
N ALA A 251 7.35 -26.74 -0.83
CA ALA A 251 7.95 -25.94 0.21
C ALA A 251 7.00 -25.92 1.42
N ILE A 252 7.57 -26.11 2.62
CA ILE A 252 6.79 -26.08 3.87
C ILE A 252 6.47 -24.62 4.16
N CYS A 253 5.17 -24.31 4.30
CA CYS A 253 4.67 -23.00 4.63
C CYS A 253 3.85 -23.08 5.92
N GLY A 254 3.82 -22.01 6.71
CA GLY A 254 3.00 -21.89 7.93
C GLY A 254 3.10 -20.49 8.52
N GLU A 255 2.18 -20.18 9.42
CA GLU A 255 2.15 -18.94 10.20
C GLU A 255 2.83 -19.17 11.54
N GLU A 256 4.13 -18.95 11.60
CA GLU A 256 4.89 -19.00 12.86
C GLU A 256 5.65 -17.68 13.07
N THR A 257 5.94 -17.37 14.34
CA THR A 257 6.73 -16.18 14.71
C THR A 257 8.19 -16.29 14.27
N HIS A 258 8.69 -17.51 14.04
CA HIS A 258 10.02 -17.80 13.53
C HIS A 258 9.99 -18.48 12.17
N SER A 259 11.09 -18.39 11.43
CA SER A 259 11.18 -18.97 10.10
C SER A 259 11.10 -20.52 10.15
N ILE A 260 10.10 -21.09 9.48
CA ILE A 260 9.98 -22.54 9.27
C ILE A 260 11.10 -23.05 8.35
N THR A 261 11.46 -22.26 7.34
CA THR A 261 12.60 -22.54 6.45
C THR A 261 13.89 -22.14 7.14
N THR A 262 14.67 -23.10 7.60
CA THR A 262 15.96 -22.87 8.28
C THR A 262 17.16 -23.06 7.36
N ALA A 263 16.97 -23.64 6.17
CA ALA A 263 18.04 -24.02 5.27
C ALA A 263 17.88 -23.45 3.86
N TYR A 264 18.99 -23.24 3.17
CA TYR A 264 19.05 -22.94 1.74
C TYR A 264 18.54 -24.10 0.90
N LYS A 265 17.39 -23.91 0.22
CA LYS A 265 16.72 -24.99 -0.53
C LYS A 265 16.40 -24.56 -1.96
N PRO A 266 17.17 -24.97 -2.95
CA PRO A 266 16.80 -24.81 -4.36
C PRO A 266 15.70 -25.78 -4.77
N TYR A 267 14.60 -25.25 -5.31
CA TYR A 267 13.47 -26.00 -5.85
C TYR A 267 13.47 -25.97 -7.37
N SER A 268 13.64 -27.13 -8.01
CA SER A 268 13.41 -27.28 -9.46
C SER A 268 11.91 -27.33 -9.76
N ILE A 269 11.47 -26.63 -10.79
CA ILE A 269 10.08 -26.60 -11.24
C ILE A 269 9.88 -27.59 -12.38
N LYS A 270 8.98 -28.54 -12.18
CA LYS A 270 8.64 -29.58 -13.18
C LYS A 270 7.28 -29.30 -13.79
N SER A 271 7.17 -29.38 -15.11
CA SER A 271 5.90 -29.33 -15.83
C SER A 271 5.22 -30.69 -15.92
N ASN A 272 3.91 -30.72 -16.19
CA ASN A 272 3.16 -31.93 -16.43
C ASN A 272 3.55 -32.68 -17.74
N ARG A 273 4.24 -32.00 -18.66
CA ARG A 273 4.59 -32.52 -20.00
C ARG A 273 6.02 -33.06 -20.09
N GLU A 274 6.54 -33.69 -19.04
CA GLU A 274 7.91 -34.18 -18.96
C GLU A 274 9.00 -33.09 -19.13
N SER A 275 8.60 -31.85 -19.46
CA SER A 275 9.49 -30.69 -19.57
C SER A 275 9.81 -30.15 -18.19
N LYS A 276 11.03 -29.64 -18.04
CA LYS A 276 11.52 -28.96 -16.85
C LYS A 276 11.71 -27.48 -17.18
N LEU A 277 11.31 -26.60 -16.31
CA LEU A 277 11.71 -25.20 -16.38
C LEU A 277 13.17 -25.07 -15.98
N ASN A 278 13.98 -24.38 -16.78
CA ASN A 278 15.42 -24.21 -16.51
C ASN A 278 15.70 -23.17 -15.42
N ILE A 279 15.11 -23.38 -14.25
CA ILE A 279 15.17 -22.50 -13.09
C ILE A 279 15.24 -23.31 -11.79
N ARG A 280 15.93 -22.76 -10.81
CA ARG A 280 15.85 -23.16 -9.41
C ARG A 280 15.42 -21.96 -8.58
N LEU A 281 14.26 -22.02 -7.97
CA LEU A 281 13.83 -21.07 -6.97
C LEU A 281 14.47 -21.44 -5.64
N CYS A 282 15.40 -20.62 -5.19
CA CYS A 282 16.21 -20.86 -4.01
C CYS A 282 15.55 -20.18 -2.81
N ASP A 283 14.83 -20.98 -2.01
CA ASP A 283 14.19 -20.52 -0.79
C ASP A 283 15.20 -20.41 0.34
N THR A 284 15.10 -19.35 1.13
CA THR A 284 16.02 -19.06 2.23
C THR A 284 15.27 -18.85 3.54
N ARG A 285 15.99 -18.90 4.65
CA ARG A 285 15.47 -18.47 5.95
C ARG A 285 14.90 -17.05 5.87
N GLY A 286 13.76 -16.82 6.51
CA GLY A 286 13.20 -15.48 6.66
C GLY A 286 14.11 -14.54 7.41
N LEU A 287 14.13 -13.28 7.00
CA LEU A 287 14.87 -12.25 7.71
C LEU A 287 14.18 -11.94 9.04
N GLU A 288 14.97 -11.92 10.08
CA GLU A 288 14.61 -11.58 11.46
C GLU A 288 15.53 -10.46 11.96
N THR A 289 15.16 -9.76 13.02
CA THR A 289 15.93 -8.63 13.55
C THR A 289 17.31 -9.04 14.03
N ASP A 290 17.38 -10.06 14.86
CA ASP A 290 18.59 -10.49 15.54
C ASP A 290 19.07 -11.88 15.10
N LEU A 291 18.28 -12.58 14.29
CA LEU A 291 18.56 -13.92 13.76
C LEU A 291 18.57 -13.90 12.22
N GLY A 292 19.06 -14.99 11.63
CA GLY A 292 19.05 -15.20 10.18
C GLY A 292 20.37 -14.83 9.50
N MET A 293 20.32 -14.78 8.17
CA MET A 293 21.49 -14.53 7.31
C MET A 293 22.07 -13.13 7.55
N ASP A 294 23.37 -13.03 7.70
CA ASP A 294 24.09 -11.76 7.73
C ASP A 294 24.53 -11.31 6.32
N ILE A 295 25.20 -10.15 6.24
CA ILE A 295 25.64 -9.59 4.97
C ILE A 295 26.78 -10.39 4.32
N MET A 296 27.63 -11.02 5.11
CA MET A 296 28.75 -11.84 4.62
C MET A 296 28.23 -13.17 4.09
N GLU A 297 27.35 -13.85 4.86
CA GLU A 297 26.69 -15.07 4.38
C GLU A 297 25.89 -14.80 3.10
N PHE A 298 25.23 -13.65 3.01
CA PHE A 298 24.52 -13.27 1.78
C PHE A 298 25.49 -13.07 0.61
N ALA A 299 26.63 -12.44 0.82
CA ALA A 299 27.65 -12.29 -0.22
C ALA A 299 28.24 -13.66 -0.64
N TYR A 300 28.48 -14.57 0.31
CA TYR A 300 28.90 -15.95 0.01
C TYR A 300 27.83 -16.71 -0.77
N LEU A 301 26.58 -16.56 -0.41
CA LEU A 301 25.45 -17.17 -1.14
C LEU A 301 25.40 -16.66 -2.60
N LEU A 302 25.51 -15.36 -2.82
CA LEU A 302 25.48 -14.76 -4.16
C LEU A 302 26.61 -15.30 -5.04
N ASN A 303 27.81 -15.46 -4.47
CA ASN A 303 29.00 -15.96 -5.16
C ASN A 303 29.07 -17.49 -5.25
N GLY A 304 28.10 -18.22 -4.70
CA GLY A 304 28.02 -19.69 -4.82
C GLY A 304 28.86 -20.48 -3.82
N HIS A 305 29.36 -19.85 -2.76
CA HIS A 305 30.16 -20.50 -1.74
C HIS A 305 29.34 -21.33 -0.75
N ILE A 306 28.01 -21.09 -0.66
CA ILE A 306 27.09 -21.77 0.25
C ILE A 306 26.50 -23.03 -0.41
N PRO A 307 26.70 -24.22 0.15
CA PRO A 307 26.15 -25.46 -0.42
C PRO A 307 24.62 -25.56 -0.23
N GLU A 308 23.98 -26.35 -1.08
CA GLU A 308 22.56 -26.67 -0.93
C GLU A 308 22.32 -27.38 0.43
N LYS A 309 21.17 -27.04 1.05
CA LYS A 309 20.76 -27.55 2.38
C LYS A 309 21.59 -27.00 3.56
N TYR A 310 22.47 -26.04 3.33
CA TYR A 310 23.12 -25.30 4.42
C TYR A 310 22.07 -24.67 5.34
N LYS A 311 22.25 -24.82 6.66
CA LYS A 311 21.37 -24.23 7.68
C LYS A 311 21.98 -22.93 8.18
N PHE A 312 21.34 -21.82 7.90
CA PHE A 312 21.78 -20.52 8.41
C PHE A 312 21.70 -20.48 9.94
N ASN A 313 22.80 -20.17 10.58
CA ASN A 313 22.91 -20.02 12.03
C ASN A 313 23.54 -18.67 12.36
N ALA A 314 22.76 -17.77 12.96
CA ALA A 314 23.22 -16.42 13.30
C ALA A 314 24.34 -16.41 14.38
N GLU A 315 24.38 -17.42 15.24
CA GLU A 315 25.42 -17.54 16.29
C GLU A 315 26.75 -18.05 15.72
N GLN A 316 26.69 -18.82 14.63
CA GLN A 316 27.84 -19.38 13.97
C GLN A 316 27.66 -19.36 12.45
N PRO A 317 27.82 -18.20 11.80
CA PRO A 317 27.77 -18.07 10.35
C PRO A 317 28.89 -18.87 9.69
N ILE A 318 28.68 -19.27 8.42
CA ILE A 318 29.69 -20.04 7.66
C ILE A 318 31.01 -19.24 7.53
N ALA A 319 32.12 -19.86 7.80
CA ALA A 319 33.46 -19.31 7.63
C ALA A 319 34.20 -19.96 6.43
N ILE A 320 35.21 -19.27 5.92
CA ILE A 320 35.96 -19.69 4.72
C ILE A 320 36.69 -21.03 4.94
N ASP A 321 37.06 -21.31 6.18
CA ASP A 321 37.74 -22.52 6.62
C ASP A 321 36.80 -23.69 7.00
N ASP A 322 35.49 -23.45 6.93
CA ASP A 322 34.51 -24.53 7.15
C ASP A 322 34.60 -25.59 6.06
N ALA A 323 34.57 -26.88 6.46
CA ALA A 323 34.64 -28.02 5.55
C ALA A 323 33.52 -28.05 4.50
N VAL A 324 32.40 -27.36 4.75
CA VAL A 324 31.26 -27.27 3.83
C VAL A 324 31.34 -26.08 2.89
N PHE A 325 32.29 -25.16 3.09
CA PHE A 325 32.46 -23.98 2.25
C PHE A 325 32.96 -24.33 0.86
N ILE A 326 32.27 -23.92 -0.18
CA ILE A 326 32.66 -24.13 -1.58
C ILE A 326 33.76 -23.13 -1.93
N THR A 327 35.02 -23.56 -1.95
CA THR A 327 36.18 -22.67 -2.17
C THR A 327 36.28 -22.16 -3.63
N LYS A 328 35.86 -22.98 -4.63
CA LYS A 328 35.92 -22.68 -6.06
C LYS A 328 34.55 -22.89 -6.70
N PRO A 329 33.57 -21.97 -6.48
CA PRO A 329 32.24 -22.08 -7.07
C PRO A 329 32.30 -21.84 -8.57
N GLY A 330 31.57 -22.67 -9.34
CA GLY A 330 31.35 -22.43 -10.76
C GLY A 330 30.12 -21.51 -11.00
N LEU A 331 29.88 -21.14 -12.24
CA LEU A 331 28.68 -20.35 -12.60
C LEU A 331 27.37 -21.02 -12.15
N GLN A 332 27.30 -22.36 -12.21
CA GLN A 332 26.14 -23.15 -11.76
C GLN A 332 25.84 -23.03 -10.26
N ASP A 333 26.81 -22.58 -9.45
CA ASP A 333 26.67 -22.44 -7.99
C ASP A 333 26.23 -21.02 -7.60
N LYS A 334 26.50 -20.03 -8.46
CA LYS A 334 26.21 -18.63 -8.24
C LYS A 334 24.71 -18.31 -8.36
N ILE A 335 24.28 -17.20 -7.77
CA ILE A 335 22.95 -16.65 -7.93
C ILE A 335 22.91 -15.73 -9.18
N HIS A 336 21.87 -15.89 -9.99
CA HIS A 336 21.71 -15.14 -11.25
C HIS A 336 20.65 -14.04 -11.17
N CYS A 337 19.77 -14.07 -10.15
CA CYS A 337 18.85 -12.99 -9.85
C CYS A 337 18.45 -13.03 -8.37
N VAL A 338 18.33 -11.86 -7.73
CA VAL A 338 17.83 -11.72 -6.36
C VAL A 338 16.40 -11.19 -6.39
N VAL A 339 15.50 -11.86 -5.67
CA VAL A 339 14.09 -11.47 -5.57
C VAL A 339 13.76 -11.17 -4.11
N PHE A 340 13.51 -9.90 -3.82
CA PHE A 340 13.02 -9.47 -2.52
C PHE A 340 11.53 -9.73 -2.42
N VAL A 341 11.08 -10.37 -1.35
CA VAL A 341 9.68 -10.74 -1.15
C VAL A 341 9.13 -9.97 0.05
N LEU A 342 8.14 -9.13 -0.17
CA LEU A 342 7.53 -8.26 0.83
C LEU A 342 6.01 -8.49 0.90
N ASP A 343 5.47 -8.41 2.10
CA ASP A 343 4.04 -8.50 2.38
C ASP A 343 3.38 -7.12 2.22
N ALA A 344 2.49 -6.96 1.25
CA ALA A 344 1.78 -5.70 0.97
C ALA A 344 0.96 -5.21 2.15
N SER A 345 0.35 -6.12 2.90
CA SER A 345 -0.53 -5.81 4.03
C SER A 345 0.21 -5.35 5.29
N ASN A 346 1.51 -5.63 5.37
CA ASN A 346 2.34 -5.37 6.56
C ASN A 346 3.52 -4.43 6.32
N LEU A 347 3.59 -3.73 5.17
CA LEU A 347 4.69 -2.80 4.87
C LEU A 347 4.91 -1.73 5.97
N HIS A 348 3.82 -1.24 6.58
CA HIS A 348 3.87 -0.23 7.64
C HIS A 348 4.37 -0.77 9.00
N LYS A 349 4.40 -2.09 9.17
CA LYS A 349 4.87 -2.78 10.38
C LYS A 349 6.28 -3.35 10.23
N LEU A 350 6.90 -3.14 9.07
CA LEU A 350 8.23 -3.68 8.83
C LEU A 350 9.25 -2.98 9.73
N ASP A 351 9.94 -3.78 10.54
CA ASP A 351 10.97 -3.31 11.45
C ASP A 351 12.10 -2.58 10.70
N SER A 352 12.60 -1.48 11.26
CA SER A 352 13.67 -0.67 10.66
C SER A 352 14.96 -1.48 10.45
N LYS A 353 15.32 -2.37 11.39
CA LYS A 353 16.52 -3.22 11.26
C LYS A 353 16.38 -4.21 10.10
N ILE A 354 15.18 -4.79 9.90
CA ILE A 354 14.91 -5.67 8.75
C ILE A 354 15.00 -4.88 7.45
N MET A 355 14.46 -3.65 7.44
CA MET A 355 14.58 -2.76 6.30
C MET A 355 16.03 -2.43 5.96
N ASP A 356 16.85 -2.14 6.96
CA ASP A 356 18.29 -1.85 6.78
C ASP A 356 19.05 -3.09 6.28
N LYS A 357 18.71 -4.30 6.75
CA LYS A 357 19.22 -5.56 6.19
C LYS A 357 18.89 -5.69 4.70
N ILE A 358 17.62 -5.48 4.30
CA ILE A 358 17.19 -5.54 2.90
C ILE A 358 17.97 -4.53 2.04
N LYS A 359 18.11 -3.29 2.50
CA LYS A 359 18.90 -2.27 1.80
C LYS A 359 20.38 -2.64 1.67
N SER A 360 20.95 -3.26 2.69
CA SER A 360 22.33 -3.74 2.67
C SER A 360 22.52 -4.90 1.69
N PHE A 361 21.60 -5.85 1.65
CA PHE A 361 21.60 -6.97 0.70
C PHE A 361 21.42 -6.46 -0.74
N ARG A 362 20.50 -5.50 -0.94
CA ARG A 362 20.35 -4.82 -2.23
C ARG A 362 21.66 -4.21 -2.72
N LYS A 363 22.36 -3.46 -1.85
CA LYS A 363 23.67 -2.85 -2.17
C LYS A 363 24.72 -3.91 -2.50
N ALA A 364 24.76 -5.02 -1.78
CA ALA A 364 25.71 -6.11 -2.04
C ALA A 364 25.46 -6.74 -3.41
N ALA A 365 24.21 -7.04 -3.76
CA ALA A 365 23.85 -7.57 -5.08
C ALA A 365 24.16 -6.58 -6.21
N THR A 366 23.91 -5.27 -5.97
CA THR A 366 24.23 -4.22 -6.95
C THR A 366 25.74 -4.10 -7.23
N ARG A 367 26.60 -4.31 -6.22
CA ARG A 367 28.07 -4.23 -6.38
C ARG A 367 28.64 -5.29 -7.31
N ILE A 368 27.97 -6.43 -7.42
CA ILE A 368 28.38 -7.55 -8.29
C ILE A 368 27.40 -7.70 -9.46
N GLU A 369 26.64 -6.63 -9.75
CA GLU A 369 25.76 -6.45 -10.91
C GLU A 369 24.66 -7.52 -11.06
N ILE A 370 24.35 -8.29 -10.02
CA ILE A 370 23.25 -9.25 -10.04
C ILE A 370 21.90 -8.49 -10.13
N PRO A 371 21.05 -8.80 -11.11
CA PRO A 371 19.75 -8.17 -11.27
C PRO A 371 18.82 -8.50 -10.11
N GLN A 372 17.90 -7.57 -9.87
CA GLN A 372 17.06 -7.63 -8.69
C GLN A 372 15.61 -7.30 -9.02
N ALA A 373 14.68 -7.99 -8.37
CA ALA A 373 13.25 -7.75 -8.46
C ALA A 373 12.60 -7.76 -7.07
N VAL A 374 11.36 -7.29 -6.99
CA VAL A 374 10.55 -7.34 -5.77
C VAL A 374 9.23 -8.02 -6.06
N LEU A 375 8.88 -9.02 -5.28
CA LEU A 375 7.53 -9.59 -5.21
C LEU A 375 6.78 -8.91 -4.05
N LEU A 376 5.70 -8.26 -4.37
CA LEU A 376 4.78 -7.67 -3.41
C LEU A 376 3.60 -8.63 -3.24
N THR A 377 3.67 -9.46 -2.22
CA THR A 377 2.73 -10.56 -1.95
C THR A 377 1.52 -10.12 -1.14
N LYS A 378 0.54 -11.00 -0.97
CA LYS A 378 -0.67 -10.81 -0.15
C LYS A 378 -1.47 -9.55 -0.51
N ILE A 379 -1.52 -9.24 -1.80
CA ILE A 379 -2.29 -8.10 -2.32
C ILE A 379 -3.80 -8.25 -2.09
N ASP A 380 -4.29 -9.45 -1.96
CA ASP A 380 -5.68 -9.82 -1.64
C ASP A 380 -6.03 -9.56 -0.18
N ILE A 381 -5.06 -9.60 0.74
CA ILE A 381 -5.23 -9.20 2.14
C ILE A 381 -5.23 -7.67 2.25
N GLU A 382 -4.33 -6.99 1.53
CA GLU A 382 -4.27 -5.53 1.48
C GLU A 382 -5.53 -4.93 0.87
N GLU A 383 -6.03 -5.51 -0.21
CA GLU A 383 -7.21 -5.03 -0.94
C GLU A 383 -8.20 -6.18 -1.17
N LYS A 384 -9.15 -6.33 -0.26
CA LYS A 384 -10.14 -7.43 -0.26
C LYS A 384 -10.99 -7.51 -1.52
N ALA A 385 -11.20 -6.40 -2.22
CA ALA A 385 -11.93 -6.37 -3.48
C ALA A 385 -11.23 -7.17 -4.59
N LEU A 386 -9.91 -7.38 -4.49
CA LEU A 386 -9.14 -8.18 -5.44
C LEU A 386 -9.35 -9.69 -5.28
N ALA A 387 -9.79 -10.17 -4.12
CA ALA A 387 -9.99 -11.61 -3.88
C ALA A 387 -10.95 -12.28 -4.84
N GLN A 388 -11.75 -11.52 -5.59
CA GLN A 388 -12.69 -12.00 -6.61
C GLN A 388 -12.41 -11.47 -8.03
N LYS A 389 -11.49 -10.53 -8.21
CA LYS A 389 -11.25 -9.84 -9.49
C LYS A 389 -9.79 -9.46 -9.67
N TYR A 390 -8.89 -10.43 -9.80
CA TYR A 390 -7.45 -10.18 -9.99
C TYR A 390 -7.14 -9.40 -11.29
N GLU A 391 -8.03 -9.44 -12.30
CA GLU A 391 -7.88 -8.65 -13.52
C GLU A 391 -7.85 -7.13 -13.29
N THR A 392 -8.31 -6.68 -12.12
CA THR A 392 -8.30 -5.26 -11.75
C THR A 392 -7.02 -4.81 -11.03
N VAL A 393 -6.09 -5.71 -10.71
CA VAL A 393 -4.85 -5.39 -9.98
C VAL A 393 -4.12 -4.21 -10.61
N TYR A 394 -3.94 -4.21 -11.93
CA TYR A 394 -3.20 -3.15 -12.63
C TYR A 394 -4.02 -1.89 -12.95
N SER A 395 -5.27 -1.82 -12.52
CA SER A 395 -6.11 -0.61 -12.49
C SER A 395 -6.48 -0.19 -11.06
N ASN A 396 -6.07 -0.98 -10.04
CA ASN A 396 -6.33 -0.67 -8.64
C ASN A 396 -5.32 0.34 -8.09
N SER A 397 -5.81 1.49 -7.65
CA SER A 397 -4.96 2.60 -7.15
C SER A 397 -4.31 2.31 -5.79
N SER A 398 -4.92 1.45 -4.95
CA SER A 398 -4.32 1.05 -3.67
C SER A 398 -3.05 0.23 -3.92
N ILE A 399 -3.12 -0.73 -4.85
CA ILE A 399 -1.97 -1.55 -5.23
C ILE A 399 -0.91 -0.72 -5.95
N GLU A 400 -1.30 0.20 -6.84
CA GLU A 400 -0.36 1.12 -7.48
C GLU A 400 0.43 1.94 -6.44
N LYS A 401 -0.26 2.50 -5.44
CA LYS A 401 0.38 3.25 -4.33
C LYS A 401 1.36 2.39 -3.56
N LYS A 402 1.04 1.12 -3.29
CA LYS A 402 1.95 0.18 -2.62
C LYS A 402 3.18 -0.12 -3.47
N VAL A 403 3.02 -0.31 -4.78
CA VAL A 403 4.14 -0.49 -5.72
C VAL A 403 5.04 0.76 -5.72
N ILE A 404 4.46 1.96 -5.74
CA ILE A 404 5.21 3.22 -5.65
C ILE A 404 5.94 3.32 -4.30
N GLN A 405 5.25 3.04 -3.20
CA GLN A 405 5.83 3.05 -1.86
C GLN A 405 7.05 2.14 -1.75
N VAL A 406 6.97 0.90 -2.24
CA VAL A 406 8.09 -0.06 -2.23
C VAL A 406 9.21 0.39 -3.16
N SER A 407 8.86 0.91 -4.35
CA SER A 407 9.81 1.49 -5.32
C SER A 407 10.65 2.60 -4.68
N GLU A 408 10.02 3.54 -4.00
CA GLU A 408 10.69 4.66 -3.31
C GLU A 408 11.49 4.20 -2.08
N MET A 409 10.91 3.34 -1.26
CA MET A 409 11.48 2.84 0.00
C MET A 409 12.78 2.04 -0.24
N LEU A 410 12.82 1.24 -1.30
CA LEU A 410 13.95 0.40 -1.65
C LEU A 410 14.78 0.95 -2.83
N GLY A 411 14.30 1.97 -3.54
CA GLY A 411 14.98 2.57 -4.69
C GLY A 411 14.96 1.68 -5.94
N PHE A 412 13.94 0.84 -6.13
CA PHE A 412 13.76 0.07 -7.36
C PHE A 412 12.93 0.84 -8.39
N PRO A 413 13.16 0.64 -9.70
CA PRO A 413 12.20 1.06 -10.71
C PRO A 413 10.83 0.38 -10.48
N LYS A 414 9.73 1.09 -10.75
CA LYS A 414 8.37 0.55 -10.56
C LYS A 414 8.11 -0.76 -11.34
N ASN A 415 8.73 -0.91 -12.52
CA ASN A 415 8.63 -2.10 -13.35
C ASN A 415 9.40 -3.33 -12.79
N HIS A 416 10.23 -3.16 -11.75
CA HIS A 416 10.87 -4.26 -11.02
C HIS A 416 10.06 -4.72 -9.80
N VAL A 417 8.92 -4.08 -9.49
CA VAL A 417 8.04 -4.44 -8.37
C VAL A 417 6.79 -5.12 -8.92
N PHE A 418 6.57 -6.39 -8.57
CA PHE A 418 5.50 -7.23 -9.08
C PHE A 418 4.48 -7.55 -7.99
N PRO A 419 3.23 -7.04 -8.06
CA PRO A 419 2.17 -7.46 -7.17
C PRO A 419 1.76 -8.91 -7.51
N VAL A 420 1.70 -9.77 -6.48
CA VAL A 420 1.35 -11.17 -6.63
C VAL A 420 0.44 -11.65 -5.50
N LYS A 421 -0.41 -12.62 -5.82
CA LYS A 421 -1.13 -13.47 -4.88
C LYS A 421 -0.53 -14.86 -4.95
N ASN A 422 -0.26 -15.46 -3.81
CA ASN A 422 0.16 -16.87 -3.72
C ASN A 422 -1.05 -17.76 -3.39
N TYR A 423 -1.02 -19.01 -3.87
CA TYR A 423 -1.98 -20.03 -3.42
C TYR A 423 -1.73 -20.37 -1.94
N GLU A 424 -2.81 -20.44 -1.18
CA GLU A 424 -2.80 -20.68 0.26
C GLU A 424 -3.86 -21.73 0.66
N ASN A 425 -5.14 -21.40 0.53
CA ASN A 425 -6.28 -22.24 0.90
C ASN A 425 -7.05 -22.79 -0.31
N GLU A 426 -6.66 -22.40 -1.51
CA GLU A 426 -7.33 -22.80 -2.73
C GLU A 426 -7.05 -24.29 -3.05
N VAL A 427 -8.08 -24.96 -3.51
CA VAL A 427 -8.01 -26.37 -3.97
C VAL A 427 -7.97 -26.49 -5.50
N MET A 428 -8.23 -25.39 -6.22
CA MET A 428 -8.20 -25.29 -7.67
C MET A 428 -7.33 -24.11 -8.11
N LEU A 429 -6.78 -24.20 -9.33
CA LEU A 429 -6.04 -23.09 -9.92
C LEU A 429 -7.01 -22.00 -10.39
N ASP A 430 -6.56 -20.76 -10.23
CA ASP A 430 -7.21 -19.54 -10.71
C ASP A 430 -6.34 -18.85 -11.77
N ASP A 431 -6.91 -18.52 -12.92
CA ASP A 431 -6.15 -17.93 -14.04
C ASP A 431 -5.60 -16.53 -13.71
N GLY A 432 -6.27 -15.78 -12.84
CA GLY A 432 -5.78 -14.48 -12.38
C GLY A 432 -4.56 -14.61 -11.48
N VAL A 433 -4.57 -15.52 -10.51
CA VAL A 433 -3.41 -15.85 -9.66
C VAL A 433 -2.26 -16.38 -10.52
N ASN A 434 -2.55 -17.28 -11.47
CA ASN A 434 -1.56 -17.82 -12.40
C ASN A 434 -0.90 -16.72 -13.21
N LEU A 435 -1.69 -15.79 -13.78
CA LEU A 435 -1.21 -14.71 -14.61
C LEU A 435 -0.28 -13.76 -13.84
N LEU A 436 -0.66 -13.37 -12.62
CA LEU A 436 0.20 -12.51 -11.78
C LEU A 436 1.55 -13.17 -11.48
N ALA A 437 1.54 -14.44 -11.09
CA ALA A 437 2.75 -15.20 -10.77
C ALA A 437 3.64 -15.39 -12.01
N LEU A 438 3.04 -15.68 -13.18
CA LEU A 438 3.76 -15.87 -14.43
C LEU A 438 4.36 -14.56 -14.98
N LEU A 439 3.66 -13.42 -14.88
CA LEU A 439 4.19 -12.12 -15.27
C LEU A 439 5.44 -11.75 -14.46
N ALA A 440 5.40 -12.01 -13.16
CA ALA A 440 6.56 -11.81 -12.31
C ALA A 440 7.71 -12.77 -12.69
N LEU A 441 7.41 -14.07 -12.82
CA LEU A 441 8.41 -15.09 -13.16
C LEU A 441 9.09 -14.82 -14.49
N ARG A 442 8.30 -14.46 -15.52
CA ARG A 442 8.83 -14.13 -16.85
C ARG A 442 9.89 -13.03 -16.79
N GLN A 443 9.58 -11.94 -16.10
CA GLN A 443 10.51 -10.82 -16.02
C GLN A 443 11.76 -11.17 -15.19
N ILE A 444 11.60 -11.98 -14.13
CA ILE A 444 12.73 -12.50 -13.34
C ILE A 444 13.64 -13.38 -14.23
N LEU A 445 13.04 -14.20 -15.09
CA LEU A 445 13.79 -15.04 -16.04
C LEU A 445 14.58 -14.19 -17.04
N TYR A 446 13.97 -13.16 -17.64
CA TYR A 446 14.66 -12.24 -18.54
C TYR A 446 15.84 -11.54 -17.83
N PHE A 447 15.64 -11.07 -16.61
CA PHE A 447 16.74 -10.48 -15.84
C PHE A 447 17.91 -11.45 -15.62
N ALA A 448 17.60 -12.72 -15.35
CA ALA A 448 18.63 -13.74 -15.16
C ALA A 448 19.32 -14.10 -16.49
N GLU A 449 18.58 -14.13 -17.60
CA GLU A 449 19.09 -14.37 -18.95
C GLU A 449 20.05 -13.26 -19.38
N ASP A 450 19.59 -11.98 -19.32
CA ASP A 450 20.40 -10.80 -19.65
C ASP A 450 21.71 -10.76 -18.83
N TYR A 451 21.62 -11.07 -17.51
CA TYR A 451 22.80 -11.12 -16.65
C TYR A 451 23.82 -12.18 -17.10
N MET A 452 23.32 -13.35 -17.48
CA MET A 452 24.19 -14.46 -17.88
C MET A 452 24.77 -14.26 -19.30
N GLU A 453 24.07 -13.55 -20.19
CA GLU A 453 24.59 -13.14 -21.50
C GLU A 453 25.78 -12.18 -21.33
N ASN A 454 25.69 -11.20 -20.43
CA ASN A 454 26.78 -10.28 -20.13
C ASN A 454 28.01 -11.04 -19.57
N GLN A 455 27.81 -12.06 -18.72
CA GLN A 455 28.91 -12.90 -18.20
C GLN A 455 29.59 -13.73 -19.31
N SER A 456 28.93 -14.04 -20.43
CA SER A 456 29.53 -14.74 -21.57
C SER A 456 30.43 -13.84 -22.40
N SER A 457 30.02 -12.58 -22.57
CA SER A 457 30.80 -11.60 -23.37
C SER A 457 32.13 -11.26 -22.71
N ASP A 458 32.17 -11.14 -21.37
CA ASP A 458 33.39 -10.85 -20.63
C ASP A 458 34.43 -11.98 -20.71
N ASN A 459 33.99 -13.22 -20.92
CA ASN A 459 34.90 -14.38 -21.08
C ASN A 459 35.49 -14.54 -22.51
N GLU A 460 34.89 -13.93 -23.54
CA GLU A 460 35.39 -13.94 -24.90
C GLU A 460 36.46 -12.88 -25.16
N ASP A 461 36.44 -11.76 -24.38
CA ASP A 461 37.41 -10.66 -24.54
C ASP A 461 38.79 -10.90 -23.89
N PHE A 462 38.96 -11.94 -23.08
CA PHE A 462 40.26 -12.32 -22.49
C PHE A 462 40.59 -13.81 -22.73
N PRO A 463 41.12 -14.19 -23.89
CA PRO A 463 41.65 -15.52 -24.08
C PRO A 463 42.85 -15.70 -23.13
N VAL A 464 42.75 -16.66 -22.17
CA VAL A 464 43.86 -17.07 -21.36
C VAL A 464 44.99 -17.55 -22.32
N LYS A 465 46.05 -16.77 -22.41
CA LYS A 465 47.29 -17.26 -23.06
C LYS A 465 47.86 -18.35 -22.14
N ASP A 466 47.73 -19.61 -22.58
CA ASP A 466 48.48 -20.71 -22.00
C ASP A 466 49.97 -20.40 -22.25
N HIS A 467 50.67 -20.01 -21.22
CA HIS A 467 52.12 -19.98 -21.22
C HIS A 467 52.60 -21.43 -21.03
N ASP A 468 52.86 -22.10 -22.14
CA ASP A 468 53.65 -23.33 -22.18
C ASP A 468 55.05 -23.00 -21.63
N PHE A 469 55.32 -23.46 -20.44
CA PHE A 469 56.68 -23.55 -19.90
C PHE A 469 57.37 -24.74 -20.60
N GLU A 470 58.02 -24.50 -21.74
CA GLU A 470 59.02 -25.43 -22.25
C GLU A 470 60.20 -25.47 -21.27
N ALA A 471 60.32 -26.61 -20.64
CA ALA A 471 61.52 -26.96 -19.85
C ALA A 471 62.68 -27.22 -20.83
N GLY A 472 63.49 -26.21 -21.08
CA GLY A 472 64.76 -26.37 -21.77
C GLY A 472 65.72 -27.21 -20.96
N SER A 473 65.94 -28.44 -21.41
CA SER A 473 67.09 -29.28 -21.00
C SER A 473 68.33 -28.75 -21.72
N GLU A 474 69.18 -28.07 -21.04
CA GLU A 474 70.60 -27.97 -21.44
C GLU A 474 71.48 -28.86 -20.57
N SER A 475 72.03 -29.87 -21.23
CA SER A 475 73.16 -30.67 -20.78
C SER A 475 74.48 -29.92 -21.03
N ILE A 476 75.24 -29.67 -19.96
CA ILE A 476 76.71 -29.95 -19.94
C ILE A 476 77.14 -30.06 -18.48
#